data_2c7f5039deba54b3bc9142fa08e8f3f0
#
_entry.id   2c7f5039deba54b3bc9142fa08e8f3f0
#
_cell.length_a   1.000
_cell.length_b   1.000
_cell.length_c   1.000
_cell.angle_alpha   90.00
_cell.angle_beta   90.00
_cell.angle_gamma   90.00
#
_symmetry.space_group_name_H-M   'P 1'
#
loop_
_entity.id
_entity.type
_entity.pdbx_description
1 polymer ?
#
loop_
_entity_poly.entity_id
_entity_poly.type
_entity_poly.pdbx_seq_one_letter_code
_entity_poly.pdbx_strand_id
1 'polypeptide(L)'
;MGSLRRASPSNRTPRRRRRIIIAITIPAVLIGSAALWRTTLGRRSVPAPVPEPVAIDLSSPAPRPLQEITFAQGCLTSQCHTSMTSNPKKHEPVAHGACATCHAPDTGGHVYPILKPAEALCRTCHNVADTSLRRHMSMSEAVCTTCHDPHSSTSKGLLRGNSVDTTCAECHTPAEGSVRHAPYAQGRCDLCHQSHGTDLSVPINAASIEAACRLCHPNTADSMSHSSHAGVKIDRSCLACHAAHASNQKGLLRKEAGELCVTCHEPVRADAAGSVTHDAVLTGKQCLSCHNPHASSNASMLIADQAAVCQSCHSQPVKAADGRQVAAMPAGKAGNAFVHGPVAAGECATCHSVHGGNYARLLKRINAAALVGKFDTRNYALCFSCHDSELLLSESASDTQFHSGKLNLHRLHLASTNGDRTRSCSTCHVAHAGQRPRLIADTVSYEGSDWQVPMNFVLSPEGGSCAPGCHEPMSYRRDGKQPELKVQQGGTP
;
A
#
# COMPACT_ATOMS: atom_id res chain seq x y z
N MET A 1 26.56 -4.55 56.20
CA MET A 1 26.62 -5.82 56.94
C MET A 1 25.38 -6.61 56.67
N GLY A 2 25.53 -7.74 55.98
CA GLY A 2 24.83 -9.00 56.03
C GLY A 2 23.45 -9.01 55.32
N SER A 3 23.08 -9.93 54.55
CA SER A 3 23.51 -11.30 54.27
C SER A 3 22.80 -11.77 53.02
N LEU A 4 23.50 -12.29 52.07
CA LEU A 4 23.05 -13.02 50.90
C LEU A 4 22.38 -14.35 51.33
N ARG A 5 21.17 -14.65 50.90
CA ARG A 5 20.64 -16.01 50.88
C ARG A 5 20.46 -16.48 49.44
N ARG A 6 21.27 -17.47 49.09
CA ARG A 6 21.19 -18.26 47.85
C ARG A 6 19.96 -19.16 47.92
N ALA A 7 19.17 -19.24 46.86
CA ALA A 7 18.18 -20.27 46.62
C ALA A 7 18.70 -21.23 45.55
N SER A 8 18.63 -22.53 45.85
CA SER A 8 19.10 -23.65 45.03
C SER A 8 18.18 -23.95 43.86
N PRO A 9 18.66 -24.57 42.76
CA PRO A 9 17.89 -24.87 41.59
C PRO A 9 17.07 -26.16 41.75
N SER A 10 15.80 -26.12 41.43
CA SER A 10 14.93 -27.30 41.36
C SER A 10 15.08 -28.00 40.02
N ASN A 11 15.47 -29.25 40.10
CA ASN A 11 15.50 -30.26 39.07
C ASN A 11 14.13 -30.49 38.44
N ARG A 12 13.93 -30.24 37.14
CA ARG A 12 12.80 -30.74 36.40
C ARG A 12 13.26 -31.54 35.19
N THR A 13 12.98 -32.85 35.28
CA THR A 13 13.17 -33.86 34.23
C THR A 13 12.40 -33.54 32.95
N PRO A 14 12.94 -33.89 31.76
CA PRO A 14 12.26 -33.64 30.49
C PRO A 14 11.18 -34.70 30.19
N ARG A 15 9.93 -34.27 30.03
CA ARG A 15 8.86 -35.12 29.53
C ARG A 15 9.07 -35.45 28.05
N ARG A 16 9.28 -36.74 27.74
CA ARG A 16 9.26 -37.33 26.39
C ARG A 16 7.93 -37.03 25.70
N ARG A 17 7.94 -36.28 24.61
CA ARG A 17 6.80 -36.18 23.67
C ARG A 17 6.75 -37.43 22.81
N ARG A 18 5.71 -38.25 22.99
CA ARG A 18 5.35 -39.34 22.06
C ARG A 18 4.83 -38.72 20.76
N ARG A 19 5.50 -39.00 19.64
CA ARG A 19 4.99 -38.72 18.31
C ARG A 19 3.94 -39.78 17.97
N ILE A 20 2.70 -39.36 17.79
CA ILE A 20 1.63 -40.19 17.21
C ILE A 20 1.75 -40.03 15.70
N ILE A 21 2.10 -41.13 15.04
CA ILE A 21 2.06 -41.27 13.58
C ILE A 21 0.65 -41.72 13.25
N ILE A 22 -0.14 -40.86 12.63
CA ILE A 22 -1.45 -41.22 12.07
C ILE A 22 -1.17 -41.65 10.61
N ALA A 23 -1.28 -42.94 10.38
CA ALA A 23 -1.29 -43.53 9.03
C ALA A 23 -2.69 -43.25 8.43
N ILE A 24 -2.73 -42.42 7.40
CA ILE A 24 -3.94 -42.23 6.58
C ILE A 24 -3.88 -43.27 5.44
N THR A 25 -4.70 -44.27 5.52
CA THR A 25 -4.96 -45.21 4.43
C THR A 25 -5.94 -44.54 3.45
N ILE A 26 -5.49 -44.35 2.21
CA ILE A 26 -6.33 -43.94 1.08
C ILE A 26 -6.87 -45.22 0.40
N PRO A 27 -8.18 -45.40 0.26
CA PRO A 27 -8.70 -46.45 -0.56
C PRO A 27 -8.55 -46.12 -2.07
N ALA A 28 -7.94 -47.00 -2.81
CA ALA A 28 -7.89 -46.97 -4.27
C ALA A 28 -9.29 -47.20 -4.84
N VAL A 29 -9.84 -46.21 -5.54
CA VAL A 29 -10.94 -46.40 -6.49
C VAL A 29 -10.32 -46.34 -7.88
N LEU A 30 -9.96 -47.53 -8.38
CA LEU A 30 -9.79 -47.80 -9.79
C LEU A 30 -11.16 -48.18 -10.34
N ILE A 31 -11.60 -47.52 -11.42
CA ILE A 31 -12.25 -48.04 -12.63
C ILE A 31 -12.89 -46.89 -13.41
N GLY A 32 -12.47 -46.73 -14.66
CA GLY A 32 -13.32 -46.14 -15.71
C GLY A 32 -13.05 -44.72 -16.16
N SER A 33 -12.02 -44.51 -17.00
CA SER A 33 -12.05 -43.58 -18.16
C SER A 33 -10.71 -43.61 -18.91
N ALA A 34 -10.39 -44.75 -19.46
CA ALA A 34 -9.32 -44.91 -20.45
C ALA A 34 -9.93 -44.84 -21.85
N ALA A 35 -10.47 -43.73 -22.28
CA ALA A 35 -10.86 -43.51 -23.68
C ALA A 35 -11.22 -42.04 -23.93
N LEU A 36 -10.30 -41.08 -23.77
CA LEU A 36 -10.37 -39.74 -24.43
C LEU A 36 -9.08 -38.92 -24.30
N TRP A 37 -7.92 -39.55 -24.14
CA TRP A 37 -6.63 -38.85 -24.12
C TRP A 37 -5.66 -39.37 -25.20
N ARG A 38 -6.13 -39.41 -26.43
CA ARG A 38 -5.31 -39.79 -27.59
C ARG A 38 -5.48 -38.89 -28.78
N THR A 39 -5.46 -37.57 -28.62
CA THR A 39 -5.35 -36.66 -29.78
C THR A 39 -4.78 -35.28 -29.46
N THR A 40 -3.89 -35.11 -28.50
CA THR A 40 -3.09 -33.88 -28.41
C THR A 40 -1.67 -34.12 -27.89
N LEU A 41 -1.04 -35.18 -28.35
CA LEU A 41 0.42 -35.20 -28.39
C LEU A 41 0.84 -34.33 -29.58
N GLY A 42 1.01 -33.04 -29.33
CA GLY A 42 1.63 -32.12 -30.26
C GLY A 42 2.93 -32.77 -30.75
N ARG A 43 3.06 -32.95 -32.05
CA ARG A 43 4.31 -33.27 -32.71
C ARG A 43 5.36 -32.31 -32.14
N ARG A 44 6.31 -32.83 -31.36
CA ARG A 44 7.57 -32.13 -31.14
C ARG A 44 8.13 -31.90 -32.53
N SER A 45 8.11 -30.65 -32.98
CA SER A 45 8.85 -30.24 -34.14
C SER A 45 10.30 -30.58 -33.83
N VAL A 46 10.83 -31.55 -34.52
CA VAL A 46 12.26 -31.83 -34.56
C VAL A 46 12.86 -30.50 -35.04
N PRO A 47 13.78 -29.86 -34.31
CA PRO A 47 14.45 -28.69 -34.82
C PRO A 47 15.07 -29.07 -36.15
N ALA A 48 14.87 -28.22 -37.16
CA ALA A 48 15.50 -28.37 -38.45
C ALA A 48 17.00 -28.60 -38.23
N PRO A 49 17.64 -29.53 -38.94
CA PRO A 49 19.06 -29.76 -38.79
C PRO A 49 19.74 -28.41 -39.01
N VAL A 50 20.55 -28.00 -38.04
CA VAL A 50 21.43 -26.85 -38.20
C VAL A 50 22.23 -27.08 -39.46
N PRO A 51 22.17 -26.20 -40.47
CA PRO A 51 22.97 -26.36 -41.66
C PRO A 51 24.42 -26.52 -41.21
N GLU A 52 25.07 -27.57 -41.67
CA GLU A 52 26.50 -27.77 -41.44
C GLU A 52 27.21 -26.50 -41.85
N PRO A 53 28.16 -26.00 -41.05
CA PRO A 53 28.94 -24.84 -41.44
C PRO A 53 29.57 -25.14 -42.81
N VAL A 54 29.15 -24.36 -43.79
CA VAL A 54 29.76 -24.42 -45.12
C VAL A 54 31.25 -24.19 -44.90
N ALA A 55 32.05 -25.21 -45.13
CA ALA A 55 33.49 -25.09 -45.05
C ALA A 55 33.89 -24.00 -46.06
N ILE A 56 34.23 -22.83 -45.52
CA ILE A 56 34.79 -21.76 -46.35
C ILE A 56 36.13 -22.29 -46.85
N ASP A 57 36.22 -22.56 -48.14
CA ASP A 57 37.48 -22.92 -48.77
C ASP A 57 38.44 -21.72 -48.69
N LEU A 58 39.26 -21.73 -47.66
CA LEU A 58 40.31 -20.74 -47.46
C LEU A 58 41.50 -20.88 -48.42
N SER A 59 41.47 -21.90 -49.27
CA SER A 59 42.53 -22.12 -50.28
C SER A 59 42.38 -21.29 -51.55
N SER A 60 41.17 -20.73 -51.77
CA SER A 60 40.98 -19.77 -52.87
C SER A 60 41.50 -18.42 -52.44
N PRO A 61 42.48 -17.81 -53.17
CA PRO A 61 42.89 -16.46 -52.87
C PRO A 61 41.67 -15.55 -52.99
N ALA A 62 41.45 -14.71 -51.96
CA ALA A 62 40.38 -13.71 -51.99
C ALA A 62 40.47 -12.93 -53.31
N PRO A 63 39.35 -12.66 -54.01
CA PRO A 63 39.39 -11.95 -55.28
C PRO A 63 40.10 -10.64 -55.08
N ARG A 64 41.25 -10.45 -55.72
CA ARG A 64 41.98 -9.17 -55.69
C ARG A 64 41.05 -8.12 -56.23
N PRO A 65 40.92 -6.95 -55.60
CA PRO A 65 40.22 -5.84 -56.20
C PRO A 65 40.85 -5.53 -57.53
N LEU A 66 40.04 -5.41 -58.58
CA LEU A 66 40.46 -5.21 -59.96
C LEU A 66 41.18 -3.83 -60.20
N GLN A 67 41.27 -3.00 -59.15
CA GLN A 67 41.99 -1.72 -59.16
C GLN A 67 42.98 -1.66 -58.01
N GLU A 68 44.19 -1.24 -58.29
CA GLU A 68 45.16 -0.91 -57.25
C GLU A 68 44.69 0.34 -56.50
N ILE A 69 44.26 0.17 -55.28
CA ILE A 69 43.78 1.27 -54.45
C ILE A 69 45.03 2.00 -53.93
N THR A 70 45.32 3.12 -54.47
CA THR A 70 46.37 3.99 -53.94
C THR A 70 45.80 4.88 -52.86
N PHE A 71 46.53 5.14 -51.78
CA PHE A 71 46.12 6.03 -50.66
C PHE A 71 45.78 7.47 -51.19
N ALA A 72 46.27 7.87 -52.30
CA ALA A 72 46.00 9.17 -52.94
C ALA A 72 44.54 9.33 -53.40
N GLN A 73 43.81 8.26 -53.61
CA GLN A 73 42.39 8.30 -54.01
C GLN A 73 41.42 8.24 -52.83
N GLY A 74 41.91 8.01 -51.61
CA GLY A 74 41.09 7.86 -50.38
C GLY A 74 40.32 6.55 -50.33
N CYS A 75 39.86 6.19 -49.11
CA CYS A 75 39.14 4.95 -48.85
C CYS A 75 37.65 5.04 -49.24
N LEU A 76 37.10 6.22 -49.41
CA LEU A 76 35.70 6.51 -49.67
C LEU A 76 35.43 6.74 -51.15
N THR A 77 35.53 5.71 -51.98
CA THR A 77 35.14 5.77 -53.38
C THR A 77 33.72 5.24 -53.58
N SER A 78 33.10 5.55 -54.74
CA SER A 78 31.73 5.08 -55.04
C SER A 78 31.57 3.55 -55.05
N GLN A 79 32.65 2.81 -55.03
CA GLN A 79 32.68 1.35 -55.08
C GLN A 79 33.19 0.71 -53.77
N CYS A 80 33.79 1.50 -52.86
CA CYS A 80 34.42 1.00 -51.64
C CYS A 80 33.87 1.76 -50.43
N HIS A 81 33.96 1.28 -49.28
CA HIS A 81 33.70 1.87 -47.95
C HIS A 81 32.65 3.00 -47.81
N THR A 82 31.79 3.25 -48.83
CA THR A 82 30.72 4.26 -48.77
C THR A 82 29.71 3.98 -47.68
N SER A 83 29.50 2.72 -47.34
CA SER A 83 28.59 2.28 -46.25
C SER A 83 29.04 2.83 -44.90
N MET A 84 30.33 3.03 -44.67
CA MET A 84 30.86 3.56 -43.40
C MET A 84 30.50 5.03 -43.18
N THR A 85 30.07 5.74 -44.21
CA THR A 85 29.65 7.14 -44.17
C THR A 85 28.20 7.35 -44.58
N SER A 86 27.44 6.28 -44.78
CA SER A 86 26.04 6.36 -45.24
C SER A 86 25.08 6.91 -44.18
N ASN A 87 25.40 6.74 -42.93
CA ASN A 87 24.55 7.21 -41.82
C ASN A 87 24.64 8.73 -41.61
N PRO A 88 23.57 9.38 -41.15
CA PRO A 88 23.50 10.84 -41.00
C PRO A 88 24.45 11.41 -39.93
N LYS A 89 24.80 10.61 -38.92
CA LYS A 89 25.78 11.01 -37.88
C LYS A 89 27.09 10.33 -38.17
N LYS A 90 28.09 11.12 -38.46
CA LYS A 90 29.45 10.65 -38.78
C LYS A 90 30.40 11.05 -37.66
N HIS A 91 31.35 10.17 -37.36
CA HIS A 91 32.47 10.53 -36.49
C HIS A 91 33.34 11.59 -37.22
N GLU A 92 33.81 12.62 -36.54
CA GLU A 92 34.49 13.75 -37.11
C GLU A 92 35.70 13.36 -38.02
N PRO A 93 36.61 12.46 -37.57
CA PRO A 93 37.70 11.99 -38.45
C PRO A 93 37.18 11.30 -39.72
N VAL A 94 36.09 10.54 -39.61
CA VAL A 94 35.48 9.84 -40.75
C VAL A 94 34.79 10.81 -41.71
N ALA A 95 34.10 11.84 -41.17
CA ALA A 95 33.49 12.90 -41.98
C ALA A 95 34.48 13.64 -42.88
N HIS A 96 35.71 13.76 -42.40
CA HIS A 96 36.83 14.39 -43.12
C HIS A 96 37.73 13.42 -43.90
N GLY A 97 37.35 12.12 -43.96
CA GLY A 97 38.15 11.11 -44.66
C GLY A 97 39.51 10.80 -44.02
N ALA A 98 39.68 11.17 -42.76
CA ALA A 98 40.97 11.03 -42.04
C ALA A 98 41.14 9.59 -41.47
N CYS A 99 41.04 8.58 -42.33
CA CYS A 99 41.07 7.17 -41.96
C CYS A 99 42.36 6.75 -41.25
N ALA A 100 43.50 7.32 -41.69
CA ALA A 100 44.82 7.08 -41.12
C ALA A 100 45.00 7.59 -39.70
N THR A 101 44.04 8.34 -39.13
CA THR A 101 44.03 8.73 -37.71
C THR A 101 43.84 7.50 -36.80
N CYS A 102 43.14 6.48 -37.31
CA CYS A 102 42.82 5.28 -36.57
C CYS A 102 43.42 4.01 -37.15
N HIS A 103 43.64 3.97 -38.47
CA HIS A 103 44.14 2.81 -39.20
C HIS A 103 45.57 2.97 -39.63
N ALA A 104 46.38 1.92 -39.47
CA ALA A 104 47.72 1.85 -40.02
C ALA A 104 47.69 1.60 -41.53
N PRO A 105 48.78 1.85 -42.26
CA PRO A 105 48.93 1.48 -43.66
C PRO A 105 48.67 -0.01 -43.89
N ASP A 106 48.29 -0.36 -45.13
CA ASP A 106 48.07 -1.75 -45.55
C ASP A 106 49.28 -2.63 -45.24
N THR A 107 49.05 -3.70 -44.55
CA THR A 107 50.09 -4.72 -44.24
C THR A 107 50.13 -5.82 -45.29
N GLY A 108 49.40 -5.70 -46.37
CA GLY A 108 49.26 -6.66 -47.44
C GLY A 108 47.87 -7.31 -47.47
N GLY A 109 47.30 -7.38 -48.70
CA GLY A 109 45.98 -7.99 -48.87
C GLY A 109 44.79 -7.15 -48.43
N HIS A 110 44.94 -5.82 -48.46
CA HIS A 110 43.86 -4.87 -48.04
C HIS A 110 43.50 -4.96 -46.55
N VAL A 111 44.51 -5.10 -45.70
CA VAL A 111 44.38 -5.18 -44.24
C VAL A 111 44.95 -3.91 -43.61
N TYR A 112 44.09 -3.07 -43.06
CA TYR A 112 44.41 -1.81 -42.35
C TYR A 112 44.16 -1.95 -40.85
N PRO A 113 45.12 -2.49 -40.08
CA PRO A 113 44.92 -2.70 -38.66
C PRO A 113 44.74 -1.37 -37.91
N ILE A 114 44.05 -1.41 -36.77
CA ILE A 114 43.97 -0.22 -35.91
C ILE A 114 45.32 0.08 -35.25
N LEU A 115 45.67 1.35 -35.13
CA LEU A 115 46.96 1.85 -34.63
C LEU A 115 47.22 1.44 -33.16
N LYS A 116 46.19 1.31 -32.36
CA LYS A 116 46.22 0.95 -30.93
C LYS A 116 44.98 0.11 -30.60
N PRO A 117 44.97 -0.63 -29.48
CA PRO A 117 43.76 -1.21 -28.98
C PRO A 117 42.64 -0.18 -28.88
N ALA A 118 41.40 -0.56 -29.20
CA ALA A 118 40.28 0.38 -29.39
C ALA A 118 40.12 1.36 -28.20
N GLU A 119 40.24 0.88 -26.98
CA GLU A 119 40.14 1.74 -25.79
C GLU A 119 41.22 2.80 -25.73
N ALA A 120 42.47 2.43 -25.95
CA ALA A 120 43.61 3.34 -25.94
C ALA A 120 43.55 4.34 -27.13
N LEU A 121 43.01 3.90 -28.28
CA LEU A 121 42.82 4.72 -29.45
C LEU A 121 41.78 5.82 -29.19
N CYS A 122 40.62 5.48 -28.70
CA CYS A 122 39.55 6.45 -28.43
C CYS A 122 39.97 7.48 -27.37
N ARG A 123 40.74 7.08 -26.37
CA ARG A 123 41.25 7.97 -25.31
C ARG A 123 42.29 8.98 -25.75
N THR A 124 42.83 8.86 -26.94
CA THR A 124 43.70 9.90 -27.45
C THR A 124 42.99 11.26 -27.67
N CYS A 125 41.66 11.21 -27.84
CA CYS A 125 40.81 12.38 -28.03
C CYS A 125 39.66 12.49 -27.01
N HIS A 126 39.15 11.37 -26.52
CA HIS A 126 38.02 11.34 -25.60
C HIS A 126 38.47 11.14 -24.15
N ASN A 127 38.13 12.10 -23.27
CA ASN A 127 38.42 11.99 -21.86
C ASN A 127 37.25 11.30 -21.12
N VAL A 128 37.31 10.00 -21.06
CA VAL A 128 36.31 9.18 -20.30
C VAL A 128 37.06 8.49 -19.17
N ALA A 129 36.56 8.67 -17.94
CA ALA A 129 37.20 8.14 -16.73
C ALA A 129 37.22 6.59 -16.70
N ASP A 130 38.37 6.00 -16.45
CA ASP A 130 38.65 4.57 -16.51
C ASP A 130 37.87 3.77 -15.48
N THR A 131 37.82 4.28 -14.24
CA THR A 131 37.31 3.55 -13.09
C THR A 131 35.78 3.35 -13.16
N SER A 132 35.06 4.27 -13.78
CA SER A 132 33.61 4.24 -13.86
C SER A 132 33.12 3.31 -14.98
N LEU A 133 33.81 3.25 -16.13
CA LEU A 133 33.45 2.32 -17.23
C LEU A 133 33.61 0.84 -16.78
N ARG A 134 34.63 0.52 -16.02
CA ARG A 134 34.88 -0.84 -15.54
C ARG A 134 33.80 -1.35 -14.59
N ARG A 135 33.07 -0.48 -13.92
CA ARG A 135 31.95 -0.87 -13.07
C ARG A 135 30.67 -1.16 -13.87
N HIS A 136 30.46 -0.45 -14.97
CA HIS A 136 29.32 -0.73 -15.83
C HIS A 136 29.53 -2.03 -16.61
N MET A 137 30.74 -2.24 -17.11
CA MET A 137 31.05 -3.41 -17.94
C MET A 137 32.21 -4.19 -17.32
N SER A 138 31.92 -5.37 -16.82
CA SER A 138 32.93 -6.31 -16.29
C SER A 138 33.84 -6.93 -17.37
N MET A 139 33.77 -6.45 -18.62
CA MET A 139 34.47 -6.99 -19.77
C MET A 139 35.78 -6.27 -20.03
N SER A 140 36.83 -7.03 -20.18
CA SER A 140 38.20 -6.57 -20.19
C SER A 140 38.71 -6.00 -21.52
N GLU A 141 37.95 -6.08 -22.64
CA GLU A 141 38.42 -5.68 -23.96
C GLU A 141 37.29 -5.03 -24.79
N ALA A 142 37.61 -3.95 -25.47
CA ALA A 142 36.79 -3.24 -26.47
C ALA A 142 35.48 -2.59 -25.92
N VAL A 143 35.57 -1.93 -24.79
CA VAL A 143 34.38 -1.33 -24.11
C VAL A 143 33.67 -0.27 -24.99
N CYS A 144 34.38 0.60 -25.69
CA CYS A 144 33.77 1.71 -26.43
C CYS A 144 32.90 1.23 -27.60
N THR A 145 33.44 0.31 -28.42
CA THR A 145 32.78 -0.17 -29.65
C THR A 145 31.66 -1.18 -29.35
N THR A 146 31.45 -1.57 -28.12
CA THR A 146 30.28 -2.35 -27.74
C THR A 146 29.00 -1.53 -27.88
N CYS A 147 29.05 -0.24 -27.55
CA CYS A 147 27.91 0.66 -27.65
C CYS A 147 27.99 1.65 -28.82
N HIS A 148 29.22 2.01 -29.26
CA HIS A 148 29.44 3.02 -30.26
C HIS A 148 29.98 2.44 -31.60
N ASP A 149 29.47 2.96 -32.71
CA ASP A 149 30.06 2.73 -34.02
C ASP A 149 31.09 3.85 -34.29
N PRO A 150 32.38 3.52 -34.43
CA PRO A 150 33.43 4.54 -34.61
C PRO A 150 33.38 5.25 -35.95
N HIS A 151 32.56 4.79 -36.89
CA HIS A 151 32.50 5.38 -38.23
C HIS A 151 31.27 6.27 -38.41
N SER A 152 30.08 5.72 -38.31
CA SER A 152 28.84 6.49 -38.48
C SER A 152 27.65 5.75 -37.87
N SER A 153 26.59 6.48 -37.49
CA SER A 153 25.38 5.94 -36.92
C SER A 153 24.15 6.77 -37.30
N THR A 154 22.98 6.20 -37.15
CA THR A 154 21.71 6.93 -37.20
C THR A 154 21.44 7.69 -35.90
N SER A 155 22.04 7.27 -34.79
CA SER A 155 21.82 7.80 -33.45
C SER A 155 22.81 8.88 -33.06
N LYS A 156 22.36 9.82 -32.21
CA LYS A 156 23.25 10.77 -31.55
C LYS A 156 24.27 10.01 -30.69
N GLY A 157 25.50 10.51 -30.65
CA GLY A 157 26.61 9.87 -29.90
C GLY A 157 27.13 8.61 -30.58
N LEU A 158 26.82 8.38 -31.86
CA LEU A 158 27.29 7.23 -32.65
C LEU A 158 26.93 5.87 -31.99
N LEU A 159 25.75 5.76 -31.37
CA LEU A 159 25.32 4.50 -30.81
C LEU A 159 25.03 3.46 -31.90
N ARG A 160 25.36 2.19 -31.65
CA ARG A 160 25.17 1.08 -32.60
C ARG A 160 23.69 0.78 -32.85
N GLY A 161 22.86 0.92 -31.82
CA GLY A 161 21.40 0.86 -31.97
C GLY A 161 20.84 2.15 -32.58
N ASN A 162 19.60 2.09 -33.06
CA ASN A 162 18.92 3.25 -33.62
C ASN A 162 18.55 4.31 -32.59
N SER A 163 18.65 3.98 -31.30
CA SER A 163 18.31 4.82 -30.14
C SER A 163 19.07 4.35 -28.90
N VAL A 164 18.94 5.10 -27.79
CA VAL A 164 19.55 4.75 -26.50
C VAL A 164 19.01 3.44 -25.98
N ASP A 165 17.70 3.30 -25.99
CA ASP A 165 17.01 2.10 -25.46
C ASP A 165 17.36 0.83 -26.26
N THR A 166 17.41 0.89 -27.58
CA THR A 166 17.79 -0.25 -28.42
C THR A 166 19.25 -0.67 -28.18
N THR A 167 20.16 0.26 -27.98
CA THR A 167 21.54 -0.04 -27.62
C THR A 167 21.65 -0.70 -26.25
N CYS A 168 20.92 -0.18 -25.26
CA CYS A 168 20.93 -0.76 -23.92
C CYS A 168 20.25 -2.15 -23.87
N ALA A 169 19.19 -2.35 -24.65
CA ALA A 169 18.43 -3.60 -24.70
C ALA A 169 19.20 -4.78 -25.31
N GLU A 170 20.33 -4.54 -25.99
CA GLU A 170 21.22 -5.61 -26.48
C GLU A 170 21.75 -6.47 -25.31
N CYS A 171 21.84 -5.89 -24.09
CA CYS A 171 22.34 -6.57 -22.89
C CYS A 171 21.36 -6.54 -21.72
N HIS A 172 20.55 -5.49 -21.62
CA HIS A 172 19.61 -5.31 -20.52
C HIS A 172 18.20 -5.70 -20.93
N THR A 173 17.62 -6.68 -20.24
CA THR A 173 16.21 -7.05 -20.44
C THR A 173 15.31 -5.89 -20.01
N PRO A 174 14.47 -5.38 -20.92
CA PRO A 174 13.53 -4.32 -20.58
C PRO A 174 12.58 -4.72 -19.44
N ALA A 175 12.30 -3.77 -18.56
CA ALA A 175 11.33 -3.99 -17.49
C ALA A 175 9.92 -4.12 -18.08
N GLU A 176 9.19 -5.12 -17.62
CA GLU A 176 7.82 -5.40 -18.03
C GLU A 176 6.81 -4.73 -17.10
N GLY A 177 5.67 -4.31 -17.66
CA GLY A 177 4.56 -3.72 -16.93
C GLY A 177 3.64 -2.91 -17.84
N SER A 178 2.35 -2.92 -17.51
CA SER A 178 1.33 -2.17 -18.24
C SER A 178 1.42 -0.66 -18.00
N VAL A 179 1.99 -0.24 -16.87
CA VAL A 179 2.25 1.15 -16.52
C VAL A 179 3.75 1.40 -16.63
N ARG A 180 4.15 2.27 -17.54
CA ARG A 180 5.56 2.60 -17.77
C ARG A 180 5.83 4.03 -17.33
N HIS A 181 6.98 4.25 -16.69
CA HIS A 181 7.47 5.60 -16.39
C HIS A 181 7.73 6.37 -17.70
N ALA A 182 7.28 7.62 -17.79
CA ALA A 182 7.33 8.35 -19.05
C ALA A 182 8.73 8.42 -19.69
N PRO A 183 9.83 8.74 -18.99
CA PRO A 183 11.18 8.70 -19.56
C PRO A 183 11.55 7.31 -20.07
N TYR A 184 11.22 6.28 -19.32
CA TYR A 184 11.48 4.90 -19.68
C TYR A 184 10.67 4.47 -20.93
N ALA A 185 9.38 4.85 -21.00
CA ALA A 185 8.53 4.59 -22.16
C ALA A 185 9.02 5.27 -23.44
N GLN A 186 9.77 6.38 -23.30
CA GLN A 186 10.39 7.14 -24.40
C GLN A 186 11.80 6.64 -24.74
N GLY A 187 12.27 5.57 -24.12
CA GLY A 187 13.63 5.04 -24.35
C GLY A 187 14.76 5.93 -23.81
N ARG A 188 14.43 6.88 -22.89
CA ARG A 188 15.37 7.86 -22.37
C ARG A 188 16.10 7.36 -21.11
N CYS A 189 16.83 6.27 -21.27
CA CYS A 189 17.63 5.68 -20.17
C CYS A 189 18.68 6.69 -19.66
N ASP A 190 19.23 7.50 -20.56
CA ASP A 190 20.21 8.54 -20.31
C ASP A 190 19.76 9.67 -19.39
N LEU A 191 18.46 9.88 -19.22
CA LEU A 191 17.94 10.89 -18.29
C LEU A 191 18.21 10.56 -16.82
N CYS A 192 18.25 9.29 -16.49
CA CYS A 192 18.48 8.83 -15.12
C CYS A 192 19.82 8.12 -14.96
N HIS A 193 20.31 7.45 -16.01
CA HIS A 193 21.52 6.65 -15.95
C HIS A 193 22.71 7.32 -16.63
N GLN A 194 23.86 7.20 -15.98
CA GLN A 194 25.17 7.59 -16.53
C GLN A 194 25.83 6.36 -17.15
N SER A 195 25.71 6.21 -18.48
CA SER A 195 26.18 5.03 -19.21
C SER A 195 27.69 4.83 -19.15
N HIS A 196 28.46 5.91 -19.02
CA HIS A 196 29.92 5.84 -18.86
C HIS A 196 30.36 5.55 -17.41
N GLY A 197 29.39 5.34 -16.51
CA GLY A 197 29.61 4.94 -15.13
C GLY A 197 29.71 6.08 -14.14
N THR A 198 29.54 5.74 -12.88
CA THR A 198 29.66 6.62 -11.70
C THR A 198 30.34 5.86 -10.57
N ASP A 199 30.65 6.55 -9.48
CA ASP A 199 31.14 5.89 -8.24
C ASP A 199 30.04 5.16 -7.48
N LEU A 200 28.79 5.29 -7.89
CA LEU A 200 27.65 4.62 -7.28
C LEU A 200 27.51 3.17 -7.76
N SER A 201 26.96 2.32 -6.90
CA SER A 201 26.68 0.92 -7.23
C SER A 201 25.68 0.74 -8.37
N VAL A 202 24.82 1.74 -8.59
CA VAL A 202 23.94 1.88 -9.76
C VAL A 202 24.34 3.17 -10.48
N PRO A 203 24.69 3.14 -11.76
CA PRO A 203 25.14 4.32 -12.49
C PRO A 203 23.97 5.27 -12.74
N ILE A 204 23.77 6.25 -11.89
CA ILE A 204 22.72 7.28 -12.01
C ILE A 204 23.34 8.68 -12.12
N ASN A 205 22.63 9.60 -12.80
CA ASN A 205 23.02 10.98 -13.07
C ASN A 205 22.87 11.92 -11.86
N ALA A 206 22.94 11.40 -10.64
CA ALA A 206 22.76 12.20 -9.42
C ALA A 206 23.53 11.56 -8.26
N ALA A 207 23.71 12.31 -7.17
CA ALA A 207 24.43 11.85 -5.99
C ALA A 207 23.70 10.71 -5.25
N SER A 208 22.40 10.56 -5.45
CA SER A 208 21.57 9.48 -4.89
C SER A 208 20.35 9.21 -5.77
N ILE A 209 19.69 8.09 -5.53
CA ILE A 209 18.42 7.74 -6.20
C ILE A 209 17.36 8.82 -5.93
N GLU A 210 17.26 9.28 -4.68
CA GLU A 210 16.34 10.34 -4.31
C GLU A 210 16.63 11.64 -5.08
N ALA A 211 17.90 12.03 -5.16
CA ALA A 211 18.31 13.20 -5.93
C ALA A 211 17.94 13.08 -7.41
N ALA A 212 18.08 11.89 -8.00
CA ALA A 212 17.67 11.65 -9.38
C ALA A 212 16.16 11.82 -9.58
N CYS A 213 15.35 11.29 -8.67
CA CYS A 213 13.88 11.46 -8.74
C CYS A 213 13.48 12.93 -8.56
N ARG A 214 14.17 13.64 -7.66
CA ARG A 214 13.90 15.04 -7.32
C ARG A 214 14.08 16.00 -8.49
N LEU A 215 14.92 15.68 -9.46
CA LEU A 215 15.11 16.50 -10.66
C LEU A 215 13.79 16.78 -11.41
N CYS A 216 12.86 15.82 -11.40
CA CYS A 216 11.56 15.94 -12.06
C CYS A 216 10.38 15.96 -11.07
N HIS A 217 10.56 15.49 -9.85
CA HIS A 217 9.54 15.41 -8.81
C HIS A 217 9.89 16.22 -7.54
N PRO A 218 10.24 17.53 -7.67
CA PRO A 218 10.70 18.31 -6.52
C PRO A 218 9.62 18.44 -5.45
N ASN A 219 8.37 18.72 -5.82
CA ASN A 219 7.27 18.90 -4.86
C ASN A 219 6.98 17.64 -4.04
N THR A 220 7.01 16.46 -4.67
CA THR A 220 6.81 15.18 -3.98
C THR A 220 7.98 14.89 -3.03
N ALA A 221 9.21 15.14 -3.47
CA ALA A 221 10.40 14.94 -2.66
C ALA A 221 10.44 15.90 -1.46
N ASP A 222 10.04 17.15 -1.65
CA ASP A 222 9.93 18.15 -0.56
C ASP A 222 8.83 17.75 0.43
N SER A 223 7.70 17.29 -0.06
CA SER A 223 6.61 16.76 0.78
C SER A 223 7.08 15.58 1.62
N MET A 224 7.80 14.63 1.02
CA MET A 224 8.33 13.45 1.72
C MET A 224 9.28 13.80 2.86
N SER A 225 10.03 14.90 2.78
CA SER A 225 10.93 15.34 3.86
C SER A 225 10.18 15.69 5.15
N HIS A 226 8.90 16.04 5.06
CA HIS A 226 8.00 16.34 6.17
C HIS A 226 7.05 15.19 6.53
N SER A 227 7.18 14.05 5.87
CA SER A 227 6.37 12.87 6.09
C SER A 227 6.87 12.04 7.26
N SER A 228 5.96 11.35 7.95
CA SER A 228 6.32 10.32 8.94
C SER A 228 7.13 9.19 8.32
N HIS A 229 7.07 8.98 7.01
CA HIS A 229 7.91 8.04 6.27
C HIS A 229 9.34 8.56 6.02
N ALA A 230 9.62 9.87 6.21
CA ALA A 230 10.97 10.43 6.04
C ALA A 230 12.02 9.81 6.99
N GLY A 231 11.60 9.37 8.17
CA GLY A 231 12.44 8.69 9.15
C GLY A 231 12.70 7.21 8.87
N VAL A 232 12.02 6.64 7.90
CA VAL A 232 12.22 5.24 7.52
C VAL A 232 13.50 5.17 6.71
N LYS A 233 14.59 4.75 7.35
CA LYS A 233 15.88 4.44 6.71
C LYS A 233 15.74 3.19 5.83
N ILE A 234 14.88 3.26 4.83
CA ILE A 234 14.85 2.26 3.78
C ILE A 234 15.86 2.73 2.75
N ASP A 235 16.92 1.98 2.55
CA ASP A 235 17.82 2.17 1.43
C ASP A 235 16.96 2.35 0.17
N ARG A 236 17.09 3.51 -0.48
CA ARG A 236 16.31 3.89 -1.68
C ARG A 236 14.85 4.30 -1.39
N SER A 237 14.62 5.31 -0.55
CA SER A 237 13.29 5.76 -0.07
C SER A 237 12.13 5.69 -1.08
N CYS A 238 12.28 6.24 -2.29
CA CYS A 238 11.24 6.18 -3.31
C CYS A 238 11.02 4.75 -3.83
N LEU A 239 12.11 3.99 -4.02
CA LEU A 239 12.06 2.63 -4.57
C LEU A 239 11.60 1.57 -3.57
N ALA A 240 11.37 1.93 -2.31
CA ALA A 240 10.70 1.04 -1.37
C ALA A 240 9.27 0.75 -1.82
N CYS A 241 8.62 1.75 -2.39
CA CYS A 241 7.23 1.68 -2.81
C CYS A 241 7.07 1.65 -4.33
N HIS A 242 7.95 2.33 -5.09
CA HIS A 242 7.82 2.50 -6.53
C HIS A 242 8.82 1.67 -7.33
N ALA A 243 8.39 1.23 -8.52
CA ALA A 243 9.26 0.70 -9.56
C ALA A 243 9.66 1.84 -10.50
N ALA A 244 10.97 2.07 -10.69
CA ALA A 244 11.45 3.21 -11.47
C ALA A 244 11.15 3.11 -12.97
N HIS A 245 11.02 1.92 -13.53
CA HIS A 245 10.89 1.68 -14.94
C HIS A 245 9.46 1.35 -15.37
N ALA A 246 8.90 0.27 -14.88
CA ALA A 246 7.57 -0.21 -15.21
C ALA A 246 6.95 -1.02 -14.06
N SER A 247 5.64 -1.09 -14.02
CA SER A 247 4.87 -1.88 -13.07
C SER A 247 3.49 -2.22 -13.67
N ASN A 248 2.81 -3.20 -13.10
CA ASN A 248 1.39 -3.45 -13.39
C ASN A 248 0.45 -2.63 -12.50
N GLN A 249 1.01 -1.87 -11.54
CA GLN A 249 0.23 -1.09 -10.60
C GLN A 249 0.22 0.39 -10.96
N LYS A 250 -0.95 1.03 -10.78
CA LYS A 250 -1.09 2.48 -10.97
C LYS A 250 -0.11 3.24 -10.07
N GLY A 251 0.46 4.32 -10.60
CA GLY A 251 1.48 5.10 -9.89
C GLY A 251 2.82 4.39 -9.77
N LEU A 252 3.06 3.38 -10.60
CA LEU A 252 4.31 2.58 -10.57
C LEU A 252 4.57 1.92 -9.20
N LEU A 253 3.54 1.59 -8.44
CA LEU A 253 3.73 0.85 -7.19
C LEU A 253 4.27 -0.55 -7.47
N ARG A 254 5.15 -1.05 -6.61
CA ARG A 254 5.75 -2.39 -6.74
C ARG A 254 4.76 -3.52 -6.52
N LYS A 255 3.69 -3.24 -5.75
CA LYS A 255 2.58 -4.12 -5.42
C LYS A 255 1.29 -3.31 -5.38
N GLU A 256 0.15 -3.97 -5.30
CA GLU A 256 -1.11 -3.32 -4.98
C GLU A 256 -0.99 -2.54 -3.65
N ALA A 257 -1.66 -1.38 -3.56
CA ALA A 257 -1.47 -0.46 -2.43
C ALA A 257 -1.70 -1.14 -1.06
N GLY A 258 -2.77 -1.92 -0.94
CA GLY A 258 -3.07 -2.65 0.30
C GLY A 258 -1.97 -3.62 0.68
N GLU A 259 -1.55 -4.46 -0.28
CA GLU A 259 -0.49 -5.44 -0.07
C GLU A 259 0.86 -4.76 0.23
N LEU A 260 1.16 -3.66 -0.47
CA LEU A 260 2.40 -2.93 -0.28
C LEU A 260 2.50 -2.35 1.14
N CYS A 261 1.47 -1.65 1.60
CA CYS A 261 1.48 -1.00 2.91
C CYS A 261 1.62 -2.01 4.05
N VAL A 262 0.89 -3.13 4.00
CA VAL A 262 0.92 -4.14 5.07
C VAL A 262 2.21 -4.96 5.11
N THR A 263 3.14 -4.79 4.18
CA THR A 263 4.48 -5.40 4.32
C THR A 263 5.24 -4.82 5.52
N CYS A 264 4.92 -3.59 5.93
CA CYS A 264 5.52 -2.91 7.08
C CYS A 264 4.49 -2.64 8.19
N HIS A 265 3.21 -2.48 7.84
CA HIS A 265 2.11 -2.18 8.78
C HIS A 265 1.36 -3.45 9.19
N GLU A 266 2.06 -4.43 9.78
CA GLU A 266 1.50 -5.73 10.19
C GLU A 266 0.32 -5.62 11.17
N PRO A 267 0.28 -4.70 12.16
CA PRO A 267 -0.90 -4.55 13.03
C PRO A 267 -2.18 -4.21 12.25
N VAL A 268 -2.07 -3.40 11.19
CA VAL A 268 -3.21 -3.06 10.32
C VAL A 268 -3.69 -4.28 9.53
N ARG A 269 -2.77 -5.17 9.12
CA ARG A 269 -3.12 -6.44 8.49
C ARG A 269 -3.92 -7.32 9.46
N ALA A 270 -3.49 -7.41 10.73
CA ALA A 270 -4.18 -8.18 11.76
C ALA A 270 -5.59 -7.64 12.02
N ASP A 271 -5.74 -6.33 12.12
CA ASP A 271 -7.05 -5.68 12.27
C ASP A 271 -7.96 -5.96 11.06
N ALA A 272 -7.45 -5.80 9.85
CA ALA A 272 -8.19 -6.07 8.62
C ALA A 272 -8.56 -7.55 8.42
N ALA A 273 -7.84 -8.47 9.03
CA ALA A 273 -8.12 -9.89 9.05
C ALA A 273 -9.13 -10.30 10.14
N GLY A 274 -9.61 -9.37 10.95
CA GLY A 274 -10.63 -9.61 11.96
C GLY A 274 -11.97 -10.05 11.37
N SER A 275 -12.89 -10.46 12.24
CA SER A 275 -14.24 -10.93 11.83
C SER A 275 -15.11 -9.85 11.17
N VAL A 276 -14.77 -8.59 11.36
CA VAL A 276 -15.43 -7.43 10.75
C VAL A 276 -14.38 -6.54 10.10
N THR A 277 -14.42 -6.42 8.78
CA THR A 277 -13.50 -5.59 8.02
C THR A 277 -14.20 -4.31 7.54
N HIS A 278 -13.45 -3.22 7.44
CA HIS A 278 -13.93 -2.00 6.82
C HIS A 278 -13.74 -2.10 5.30
N ASP A 279 -14.80 -2.08 4.52
CA ASP A 279 -14.77 -2.30 3.07
C ASP A 279 -13.82 -1.35 2.33
N ALA A 280 -13.68 -0.11 2.80
CA ALA A 280 -12.77 0.87 2.23
C ALA A 280 -11.29 0.45 2.25
N VAL A 281 -10.92 -0.47 3.15
CA VAL A 281 -9.55 -1.03 3.23
C VAL A 281 -9.30 -2.07 2.14
N LEU A 282 -10.35 -2.74 1.68
CA LEU A 282 -10.27 -3.83 0.70
C LEU A 282 -10.57 -3.38 -0.73
N THR A 283 -11.30 -2.29 -0.91
CA THR A 283 -11.85 -1.90 -2.21
C THR A 283 -11.38 -0.50 -2.65
N GLY A 284 -11.50 -0.21 -3.94
CA GLY A 284 -11.23 1.10 -4.50
C GLY A 284 -9.76 1.51 -4.38
N LYS A 285 -9.49 2.62 -3.70
CA LYS A 285 -8.12 3.12 -3.46
C LYS A 285 -7.48 2.50 -2.22
N GLN A 286 -8.19 1.65 -1.47
CA GLN A 286 -7.72 0.99 -0.25
C GLN A 286 -7.13 2.00 0.76
N CYS A 287 -5.93 1.78 1.25
CA CYS A 287 -5.25 2.66 2.21
C CYS A 287 -5.23 4.13 1.76
N LEU A 288 -5.09 4.37 0.44
CA LEU A 288 -5.04 5.70 -0.16
C LEU A 288 -6.40 6.41 -0.21
N SER A 289 -7.48 5.75 0.20
CA SER A 289 -8.78 6.40 0.39
C SER A 289 -8.77 7.36 1.58
N CYS A 290 -7.92 7.08 2.57
CA CYS A 290 -7.83 7.81 3.83
C CYS A 290 -6.45 8.41 4.09
N HIS A 291 -5.37 7.82 3.55
CA HIS A 291 -3.99 8.22 3.83
C HIS A 291 -3.27 8.79 2.62
N ASN A 292 -2.42 9.80 2.87
CA ASN A 292 -1.45 10.29 1.90
C ASN A 292 -0.04 9.87 2.34
N PRO A 293 0.58 8.87 1.68
CA PRO A 293 1.88 8.35 2.10
C PRO A 293 3.05 9.30 1.83
N HIS A 294 2.89 10.30 0.98
CA HIS A 294 3.95 11.25 0.68
C HIS A 294 4.05 12.35 1.72
N ALA A 295 2.93 12.94 2.12
CA ALA A 295 2.89 13.93 3.19
C ALA A 295 1.47 14.22 3.66
N SER A 296 1.33 14.56 4.93
CA SER A 296 0.10 15.10 5.49
C SER A 296 0.41 15.93 6.73
N SER A 297 -0.31 17.01 6.92
CA SER A 297 -0.33 17.78 8.16
C SER A 297 -1.24 17.16 9.22
N ASN A 298 -2.06 16.18 8.83
CA ASN A 298 -3.00 15.51 9.74
C ASN A 298 -2.34 14.31 10.43
N ALA A 299 -2.77 14.01 11.64
CA ALA A 299 -2.31 12.84 12.37
C ALA A 299 -2.50 11.56 11.54
N SER A 300 -1.59 10.59 11.73
CA SER A 300 -1.58 9.31 11.00
C SER A 300 -1.58 9.46 9.47
N MET A 301 -1.08 10.58 8.96
CA MET A 301 -1.00 10.87 7.52
C MET A 301 -2.37 10.81 6.80
N LEU A 302 -3.44 11.20 7.47
CA LEU A 302 -4.76 11.29 6.85
C LEU A 302 -4.80 12.40 5.79
N ILE A 303 -5.61 12.21 4.74
CA ILE A 303 -5.78 13.19 3.65
C ILE A 303 -6.51 14.47 4.09
N ALA A 304 -7.23 14.41 5.22
CA ALA A 304 -7.89 15.53 5.88
C ALA A 304 -8.00 15.21 7.38
N ASP A 305 -8.63 16.08 8.18
CA ASP A 305 -8.95 15.74 9.55
C ASP A 305 -9.83 14.49 9.64
N GLN A 306 -9.78 13.77 10.78
CA GLN A 306 -10.43 12.47 10.92
C GLN A 306 -11.94 12.53 10.63
N ALA A 307 -12.63 13.56 11.11
CA ALA A 307 -14.06 13.71 10.90
C ALA A 307 -14.38 13.89 9.42
N ALA A 308 -13.64 14.76 8.72
CA ALA A 308 -13.84 15.00 7.29
C ALA A 308 -13.57 13.72 6.46
N VAL A 309 -12.51 12.97 6.79
CA VAL A 309 -12.23 11.69 6.12
C VAL A 309 -13.39 10.72 6.30
N CYS A 310 -13.88 10.50 7.51
CA CYS A 310 -14.98 9.57 7.77
C CYS A 310 -16.29 10.04 7.09
N GLN A 311 -16.60 11.33 7.20
CA GLN A 311 -17.83 11.89 6.65
C GLN A 311 -17.83 12.01 5.14
N SER A 312 -16.69 11.94 4.47
CA SER A 312 -16.64 11.91 3.01
C SER A 312 -17.49 10.76 2.40
N CYS A 313 -17.66 9.68 3.17
CA CYS A 313 -18.53 8.56 2.82
C CYS A 313 -19.74 8.46 3.75
N HIS A 314 -19.55 8.62 5.08
CA HIS A 314 -20.58 8.37 6.09
C HIS A 314 -21.54 9.54 6.33
N SER A 315 -21.46 10.63 5.59
CA SER A 315 -22.48 11.68 5.59
C SER A 315 -23.79 11.26 4.90
N GLN A 316 -23.76 10.16 4.16
CA GLN A 316 -24.91 9.53 3.51
C GLN A 316 -25.00 8.06 3.91
N PRO A 317 -26.16 7.40 3.76
CA PRO A 317 -26.25 5.97 3.96
C PRO A 317 -25.32 5.21 3.02
N VAL A 318 -24.53 4.28 3.55
CA VAL A 318 -23.56 3.47 2.80
C VAL A 318 -24.02 2.01 2.80
N LYS A 319 -23.99 1.36 1.65
CA LYS A 319 -24.22 -0.08 1.54
C LYS A 319 -22.89 -0.81 1.73
N ALA A 320 -22.79 -1.61 2.77
CA ALA A 320 -21.64 -2.46 3.04
C ALA A 320 -21.57 -3.64 2.04
N ALA A 321 -20.41 -4.26 1.87
CA ALA A 321 -20.20 -5.38 0.96
C ALA A 321 -21.10 -6.59 1.29
N ASP A 322 -21.43 -6.80 2.57
CA ASP A 322 -22.38 -7.83 3.03
C ASP A 322 -23.85 -7.49 2.80
N GLY A 323 -24.14 -6.36 2.15
CA GLY A 323 -25.48 -5.89 1.81
C GLY A 323 -26.17 -5.06 2.91
N ARG A 324 -25.61 -4.94 4.11
CA ARG A 324 -26.16 -4.11 5.17
C ARG A 324 -26.18 -2.63 4.80
N GLN A 325 -27.22 -1.93 5.18
CA GLN A 325 -27.27 -0.48 5.14
C GLN A 325 -26.64 0.09 6.42
N VAL A 326 -25.56 0.86 6.24
CA VAL A 326 -24.96 1.66 7.31
C VAL A 326 -25.60 3.04 7.23
N ALA A 327 -26.30 3.42 8.28
CA ALA A 327 -26.98 4.71 8.35
C ALA A 327 -25.98 5.87 8.24
N ALA A 328 -26.42 6.98 7.65
CA ALA A 328 -25.66 8.21 7.65
C ALA A 328 -25.32 8.63 9.09
N MET A 329 -24.11 9.10 9.27
CA MET A 329 -23.69 9.66 10.53
C MET A 329 -24.00 11.17 10.56
N PRO A 330 -24.72 11.65 11.58
CA PRO A 330 -24.97 13.08 11.68
C PRO A 330 -23.67 13.85 11.80
N ALA A 331 -23.50 14.85 10.94
CA ALA A 331 -22.32 15.71 10.93
C ALA A 331 -22.37 16.65 12.13
N GLY A 332 -21.62 16.34 13.18
CA GLY A 332 -21.43 17.22 14.32
C GLY A 332 -22.74 17.77 14.92
N LYS A 333 -22.81 19.09 15.13
CA LYS A 333 -23.99 19.75 15.69
C LYS A 333 -25.12 20.00 14.68
N ALA A 334 -24.90 19.77 13.39
CA ALA A 334 -25.89 20.07 12.38
C ALA A 334 -27.16 19.23 12.58
N GLY A 335 -28.26 19.88 12.94
CA GLY A 335 -29.55 19.23 13.18
C GLY A 335 -29.68 18.47 14.51
N ASN A 336 -28.65 18.44 15.39
CA ASN A 336 -28.70 17.79 16.69
C ASN A 336 -28.47 18.79 17.82
N ALA A 337 -29.28 18.71 18.87
CA ALA A 337 -29.16 19.57 20.04
C ALA A 337 -28.00 19.13 20.95
N PHE A 338 -27.72 17.84 21.02
CA PHE A 338 -26.72 17.23 21.87
C PHE A 338 -25.84 16.27 21.09
N VAL A 339 -24.52 16.38 21.28
CA VAL A 339 -23.52 15.55 20.59
C VAL A 339 -22.60 14.94 21.64
N HIS A 340 -22.27 13.65 21.51
CA HIS A 340 -21.32 12.97 22.38
C HIS A 340 -19.92 13.59 22.26
N GLY A 341 -19.22 13.75 23.38
CA GLY A 341 -17.94 14.46 23.42
C GLY A 341 -16.93 14.05 22.33
N PRO A 342 -16.56 12.77 22.20
CA PRO A 342 -15.65 12.30 21.14
C PRO A 342 -16.16 12.58 19.73
N VAL A 343 -17.47 12.50 19.49
CA VAL A 343 -18.07 12.83 18.18
C VAL A 343 -17.98 14.33 17.91
N ALA A 344 -18.23 15.18 18.91
CA ALA A 344 -18.08 16.62 18.80
C ALA A 344 -16.63 17.04 18.53
N ALA A 345 -15.66 16.28 19.03
CA ALA A 345 -14.23 16.45 18.77
C ALA A 345 -13.77 15.85 17.43
N GLY A 346 -14.63 15.12 16.73
CA GLY A 346 -14.26 14.42 15.48
C GLY A 346 -13.42 13.15 15.66
N GLU A 347 -13.35 12.64 16.88
CA GLU A 347 -12.50 11.52 17.30
C GLU A 347 -13.18 10.16 17.10
N CYS A 348 -13.57 9.86 15.87
CA CYS A 348 -14.29 8.61 15.53
C CYS A 348 -13.53 7.35 15.92
N ALA A 349 -12.21 7.36 15.73
CA ALA A 349 -11.34 6.25 16.08
C ALA A 349 -11.17 6.02 17.60
N THR A 350 -11.73 6.86 18.47
CA THR A 350 -11.77 6.61 19.91
C THR A 350 -12.62 5.35 20.21
N CYS A 351 -13.74 5.19 19.51
CA CYS A 351 -14.67 4.08 19.67
C CYS A 351 -14.51 3.01 18.57
N HIS A 352 -14.15 3.41 17.35
CA HIS A 352 -14.11 2.53 16.19
C HIS A 352 -12.69 2.08 15.84
N SER A 353 -12.56 0.81 15.45
CA SER A 353 -11.37 0.23 14.82
C SER A 353 -11.53 0.37 13.31
N VAL A 354 -10.92 1.42 12.76
CA VAL A 354 -11.21 1.90 11.39
C VAL A 354 -10.67 1.01 10.27
N HIS A 355 -9.77 0.10 10.56
CA HIS A 355 -9.22 -0.84 9.57
C HIS A 355 -9.96 -2.18 9.56
N GLY A 356 -10.52 -2.57 10.69
CA GLY A 356 -11.17 -3.85 10.91
C GLY A 356 -11.09 -4.24 12.38
N GLY A 357 -11.64 -5.37 12.76
CA GLY A 357 -11.60 -5.86 14.14
C GLY A 357 -12.53 -7.04 14.38
N ASN A 358 -12.78 -7.34 15.67
CA ASN A 358 -13.54 -8.52 16.06
C ASN A 358 -14.94 -8.19 16.61
N TYR A 359 -15.29 -6.91 16.67
CA TYR A 359 -16.58 -6.48 17.21
C TYR A 359 -17.44 -5.83 16.13
N ALA A 360 -18.73 -6.14 16.14
CA ALA A 360 -19.72 -5.58 15.24
C ALA A 360 -19.62 -4.05 15.18
N ARG A 361 -19.97 -3.45 14.02
CA ARG A 361 -19.90 -2.00 13.78
C ARG A 361 -18.50 -1.42 13.92
N LEU A 362 -17.46 -2.25 13.72
CA LEU A 362 -16.06 -1.85 13.86
C LEU A 362 -15.73 -1.23 15.22
N LEU A 363 -16.31 -1.69 16.29
CA LEU A 363 -16.01 -1.17 17.63
C LEU A 363 -14.66 -1.72 18.14
N LYS A 364 -13.94 -0.91 18.90
CA LYS A 364 -12.67 -1.32 19.53
C LYS A 364 -12.87 -2.31 20.69
N ARG A 365 -14.03 -2.26 21.32
CA ARG A 365 -14.37 -3.09 22.48
C ARG A 365 -15.82 -3.55 22.36
N ILE A 366 -16.16 -4.56 23.14
CA ILE A 366 -17.52 -5.09 23.16
C ILE A 366 -18.52 -4.01 23.65
N ASN A 367 -19.63 -3.92 22.94
CA ASN A 367 -20.82 -3.16 23.33
C ASN A 367 -22.04 -3.99 22.90
N ALA A 368 -22.74 -4.57 23.87
CA ALA A 368 -23.87 -5.44 23.61
C ALA A 368 -24.98 -4.69 22.86
N ALA A 369 -25.45 -5.29 21.78
CA ALA A 369 -26.51 -4.71 20.96
C ALA A 369 -27.93 -5.00 21.51
N ALA A 370 -28.07 -6.03 22.30
CA ALA A 370 -29.37 -6.43 22.87
C ALA A 370 -29.93 -5.34 23.81
N LEU A 371 -31.19 -4.98 23.62
CA LEU A 371 -31.88 -4.01 24.48
C LEU A 371 -32.17 -4.57 25.89
N VAL A 372 -32.33 -5.87 25.96
CA VAL A 372 -32.72 -6.60 27.20
C VAL A 372 -31.82 -7.83 27.33
N GLY A 373 -31.30 -8.08 28.51
CA GLY A 373 -30.47 -9.25 28.78
C GLY A 373 -29.86 -9.21 30.16
N LYS A 374 -29.09 -10.23 30.51
CA LYS A 374 -28.36 -10.26 31.77
C LYS A 374 -27.24 -9.20 31.72
N PHE A 375 -27.21 -8.32 32.70
CA PHE A 375 -26.20 -7.31 32.81
C PHE A 375 -24.84 -7.93 33.20
N ASP A 376 -23.82 -7.57 32.43
CA ASP A 376 -22.41 -7.85 32.74
C ASP A 376 -21.60 -6.65 32.26
N THR A 377 -20.78 -6.05 33.11
CA THR A 377 -19.96 -4.88 32.79
C THR A 377 -19.06 -5.16 31.62
N ARG A 378 -18.59 -6.37 31.41
CA ARG A 378 -17.76 -6.79 30.27
C ARG A 378 -18.46 -6.57 28.92
N ASN A 379 -19.78 -6.71 28.88
CA ASN A 379 -20.58 -6.48 27.68
C ASN A 379 -20.67 -5.02 27.29
N TYR A 380 -20.23 -4.10 28.15
CA TYR A 380 -20.22 -2.66 27.93
C TYR A 380 -18.82 -2.06 28.11
N ALA A 381 -17.78 -2.88 27.88
CA ALA A 381 -16.38 -2.48 28.02
C ALA A 381 -16.01 -1.24 27.18
N LEU A 382 -16.73 -0.99 26.08
CA LEU A 382 -16.56 0.23 25.30
C LEU A 382 -16.99 1.46 26.10
N CYS A 383 -18.18 1.46 26.68
CA CYS A 383 -18.71 2.59 27.46
C CYS A 383 -17.89 2.81 28.73
N PHE A 384 -17.59 1.74 29.45
CA PHE A 384 -16.83 1.79 30.70
C PHE A 384 -15.32 2.04 30.52
N SER A 385 -14.84 2.21 29.30
CA SER A 385 -13.49 2.72 29.07
C SER A 385 -13.35 4.23 29.44
N CYS A 386 -14.46 4.94 29.54
CA CYS A 386 -14.52 6.37 29.86
C CYS A 386 -15.55 6.70 30.95
N HIS A 387 -16.64 5.94 31.03
CA HIS A 387 -17.69 6.13 32.04
C HIS A 387 -17.42 5.25 33.26
N ASP A 388 -17.54 5.84 34.46
CA ASP A 388 -17.33 5.13 35.71
C ASP A 388 -18.49 4.14 35.99
N SER A 389 -18.13 2.87 36.04
CA SER A 389 -19.12 1.81 36.32
C SER A 389 -19.60 1.83 37.77
N GLU A 390 -18.78 2.22 38.74
CA GLU A 390 -19.18 2.31 40.17
C GLU A 390 -20.22 3.39 40.37
N LEU A 391 -20.04 4.57 39.73
CA LEU A 391 -21.02 5.63 39.75
C LEU A 391 -22.40 5.20 39.25
N LEU A 392 -22.44 4.38 38.20
CA LEU A 392 -23.67 3.91 37.57
C LEU A 392 -24.32 2.72 38.36
N LEU A 393 -23.50 1.92 39.04
CA LEU A 393 -23.94 0.66 39.66
C LEU A 393 -24.01 0.71 41.18
N SER A 394 -23.54 1.75 41.83
CA SER A 394 -23.64 1.93 43.28
C SER A 394 -25.10 1.90 43.75
N GLU A 395 -25.35 1.42 44.95
CA GLU A 395 -26.71 1.37 45.54
C GLU A 395 -27.25 2.75 45.79
N SER A 396 -26.41 3.64 46.25
CA SER A 396 -26.73 5.03 46.50
C SER A 396 -26.00 5.92 45.49
N ALA A 397 -26.74 6.67 44.70
CA ALA A 397 -26.17 7.58 43.70
C ALA A 397 -26.49 9.02 44.07
N SER A 398 -25.48 9.71 44.60
CA SER A 398 -25.51 11.15 44.75
C SER A 398 -25.09 11.87 43.50
N ASP A 399 -24.26 11.27 42.64
CA ASP A 399 -23.54 11.97 41.56
C ASP A 399 -24.16 11.76 40.17
N THR A 400 -25.06 10.78 40.00
CA THR A 400 -25.85 10.69 38.77
C THR A 400 -27.09 11.56 38.87
N GLN A 401 -27.41 12.29 37.80
CA GLN A 401 -28.66 13.05 37.75
C GLN A 401 -29.91 12.17 37.54
N PHE A 402 -29.73 10.86 37.38
CA PHE A 402 -30.82 9.88 37.25
C PHE A 402 -30.96 9.08 38.52
N HIS A 403 -31.55 9.73 39.53
CA HIS A 403 -31.84 9.14 40.85
C HIS A 403 -33.14 9.68 41.47
N SER A 404 -33.78 8.92 42.33
CA SER A 404 -34.91 9.33 43.13
C SER A 404 -34.53 9.27 44.60
N GLY A 405 -34.29 10.41 45.22
CA GLY A 405 -33.66 10.47 46.53
C GLY A 405 -32.32 9.74 46.54
N LYS A 406 -32.16 8.72 47.36
CA LYS A 406 -30.95 7.88 47.41
C LYS A 406 -30.94 6.73 46.40
N LEU A 407 -32.05 6.46 45.72
CA LEU A 407 -32.17 5.36 44.80
C LEU A 407 -31.50 5.67 43.46
N ASN A 408 -30.48 4.89 43.10
CA ASN A 408 -29.82 4.99 41.81
C ASN A 408 -30.68 4.33 40.72
N LEU A 409 -31.22 5.11 39.78
CA LEU A 409 -32.10 4.60 38.74
C LEU A 409 -31.31 3.92 37.60
N HIS A 410 -30.02 4.24 37.40
CA HIS A 410 -29.18 3.47 36.48
C HIS A 410 -29.06 2.02 37.00
N ARG A 411 -28.69 1.86 38.29
CA ARG A 411 -28.60 0.53 38.88
C ARG A 411 -29.93 -0.23 38.80
N LEU A 412 -31.05 0.44 39.06
CA LEU A 412 -32.38 -0.18 38.96
C LEU A 412 -32.64 -0.76 37.58
N HIS A 413 -32.23 -0.09 36.49
CA HIS A 413 -32.46 -0.55 35.14
C HIS A 413 -31.40 -1.51 34.63
N LEU A 414 -30.14 -1.35 35.06
CA LEU A 414 -29.02 -2.13 34.56
C LEU A 414 -28.75 -3.39 35.38
N ALA A 415 -28.88 -3.34 36.70
CA ALA A 415 -28.45 -4.39 37.62
C ALA A 415 -29.54 -4.85 38.60
N SER A 416 -30.83 -4.66 38.29
CA SER A 416 -31.94 -5.10 39.13
C SER A 416 -31.89 -6.61 39.36
N THR A 417 -32.20 -7.02 40.59
CA THR A 417 -32.21 -8.43 41.03
C THR A 417 -33.34 -9.25 40.41
N ASN A 418 -34.24 -8.67 39.63
CA ASN A 418 -35.39 -9.33 39.04
C ASN A 418 -35.08 -10.13 37.77
N GLY A 419 -33.94 -10.83 37.75
CA GLY A 419 -33.65 -11.83 36.74
C GLY A 419 -32.92 -11.28 35.49
N ASP A 420 -32.99 -12.04 34.41
CA ASP A 420 -32.20 -11.87 33.18
C ASP A 420 -32.67 -10.76 32.24
N ARG A 421 -33.57 -9.86 32.68
CA ARG A 421 -34.22 -8.84 31.86
C ARG A 421 -33.81 -7.41 32.20
N THR A 422 -32.53 -7.16 32.44
CA THR A 422 -32.03 -5.80 32.62
C THR A 422 -31.91 -5.07 31.30
N ARG A 423 -31.81 -3.74 31.33
CA ARG A 423 -31.69 -2.91 30.15
C ARG A 423 -30.21 -2.69 29.79
N SER A 424 -29.93 -2.37 28.53
CA SER A 424 -28.63 -1.98 28.09
C SER A 424 -28.48 -0.45 28.05
N CYS A 425 -27.24 0.05 27.95
CA CYS A 425 -26.99 1.49 27.78
C CYS A 425 -27.73 2.03 26.54
N SER A 426 -27.68 1.30 25.43
CA SER A 426 -28.31 1.66 24.15
C SER A 426 -29.84 1.53 24.15
N THR A 427 -30.46 1.00 25.23
CA THR A 427 -31.93 1.07 25.41
C THR A 427 -32.40 2.52 25.64
N CYS A 428 -31.56 3.34 26.22
CA CYS A 428 -31.95 4.73 26.56
C CYS A 428 -31.08 5.77 25.86
N HIS A 429 -29.81 5.44 25.56
CA HIS A 429 -28.85 6.41 25.04
C HIS A 429 -28.50 6.17 23.57
N VAL A 430 -28.39 7.24 22.81
CA VAL A 430 -27.77 7.26 21.49
C VAL A 430 -26.28 7.58 21.63
N ALA A 431 -25.43 6.85 20.89
CA ALA A 431 -23.96 6.95 21.06
C ALA A 431 -23.33 8.16 20.34
N HIS A 432 -23.96 8.71 19.33
CA HIS A 432 -23.37 9.75 18.52
C HIS A 432 -23.95 11.14 18.80
N ALA A 433 -25.21 11.36 18.50
CA ALA A 433 -25.88 12.63 18.65
C ALA A 433 -27.42 12.44 18.74
N GLY A 434 -28.12 13.36 19.34
CA GLY A 434 -29.59 13.30 19.49
C GLY A 434 -30.20 14.64 19.86
N GLN A 435 -31.53 14.65 19.94
CA GLN A 435 -32.32 15.85 20.23
C GLN A 435 -32.53 16.08 21.74
N ARG A 436 -32.34 15.03 22.55
CA ARG A 436 -32.64 15.11 23.98
C ARG A 436 -31.37 15.25 24.84
N PRO A 437 -31.49 15.95 25.98
CA PRO A 437 -30.38 16.07 26.93
C PRO A 437 -29.86 14.70 27.37
N ARG A 438 -28.56 14.63 27.69
CA ARG A 438 -27.88 13.39 28.08
C ARG A 438 -27.91 12.30 27.00
N LEU A 439 -28.15 12.67 25.73
CA LEU A 439 -28.25 11.75 24.61
C LEU A 439 -29.32 10.66 24.81
N ILE A 440 -30.42 10.99 25.47
CA ILE A 440 -31.55 10.07 25.54
C ILE A 440 -32.16 9.95 24.14
N ALA A 441 -32.41 8.73 23.73
CA ALA A 441 -33.03 8.42 22.43
C ALA A 441 -34.48 8.92 22.40
N ASP A 442 -34.98 9.34 21.25
CA ASP A 442 -36.41 9.61 21.04
C ASP A 442 -37.17 8.29 20.95
N THR A 443 -36.61 7.36 20.20
CA THR A 443 -37.12 5.99 20.02
C THR A 443 -35.96 5.01 19.97
N VAL A 444 -36.20 3.76 20.26
CA VAL A 444 -35.27 2.65 20.08
C VAL A 444 -35.93 1.52 19.32
N SER A 445 -35.21 0.89 18.39
CA SER A 445 -35.68 -0.31 17.69
C SER A 445 -35.77 -1.48 18.66
N TYR A 446 -36.91 -2.17 18.73
CA TYR A 446 -37.05 -3.36 19.52
C TYR A 446 -36.37 -4.55 18.83
N GLU A 447 -35.34 -5.08 19.50
CA GLU A 447 -34.54 -6.23 19.00
C GLU A 447 -34.12 -6.19 17.54
N GLY A 448 -33.84 -4.99 17.04
CA GLY A 448 -33.44 -4.79 15.64
C GLY A 448 -34.57 -4.85 14.63
N SER A 449 -35.82 -4.95 15.10
CA SER A 449 -37.01 -4.86 14.25
C SER A 449 -37.33 -3.43 13.83
N ASP A 450 -38.24 -3.26 12.88
CA ASP A 450 -38.75 -1.95 12.46
C ASP A 450 -39.65 -1.28 13.52
N TRP A 451 -40.02 -2.03 14.55
CA TRP A 451 -40.83 -1.50 15.64
C TRP A 451 -40.03 -0.56 16.53
N GLN A 452 -40.46 0.71 16.59
CA GLN A 452 -39.84 1.76 17.35
C GLN A 452 -40.56 1.97 18.68
N VAL A 453 -39.83 1.77 19.76
CA VAL A 453 -40.34 2.03 21.12
C VAL A 453 -40.02 3.47 21.51
N PRO A 454 -41.02 4.33 21.71
CA PRO A 454 -40.81 5.72 22.12
C PRO A 454 -40.29 5.77 23.55
N MET A 455 -39.36 6.69 23.85
CA MET A 455 -38.81 6.90 25.18
C MET A 455 -39.57 7.98 25.95
N ASN A 456 -40.11 8.96 25.25
CA ASN A 456 -40.90 10.09 25.81
C ASN A 456 -40.27 10.68 27.07
N PHE A 457 -38.92 10.85 27.05
CA PHE A 457 -38.18 11.39 28.20
C PHE A 457 -38.31 12.92 28.28
N VAL A 458 -38.65 13.40 29.47
CA VAL A 458 -38.69 14.84 29.78
C VAL A 458 -37.82 15.10 31.02
N LEU A 459 -36.85 16.03 30.86
CA LEU A 459 -36.02 16.47 31.98
C LEU A 459 -36.64 17.67 32.63
N SER A 460 -36.65 17.72 33.95
CA SER A 460 -37.04 18.90 34.76
C SER A 460 -35.91 19.34 35.70
N PRO A 461 -35.98 20.57 36.24
CA PRO A 461 -35.00 21.04 37.23
C PRO A 461 -34.86 20.14 38.44
N GLU A 462 -35.95 19.52 38.90
CA GLU A 462 -36.00 18.68 40.08
C GLU A 462 -35.84 17.18 39.82
N GLY A 463 -35.94 16.76 38.55
CA GLY A 463 -35.92 15.32 38.21
C GLY A 463 -36.18 15.06 36.72
N GLY A 464 -37.17 14.23 36.44
CA GLY A 464 -37.61 13.93 35.10
C GLY A 464 -38.74 12.95 35.06
N SER A 465 -39.23 12.66 33.85
CA SER A 465 -40.24 11.63 33.61
C SER A 465 -39.91 10.83 32.35
N CYS A 466 -40.31 9.58 32.34
CA CYS A 466 -40.28 8.69 31.18
C CYS A 466 -41.65 8.09 30.97
N ALA A 467 -42.10 8.03 29.72
CA ALA A 467 -43.29 7.29 29.32
C ALA A 467 -42.92 6.33 28.17
N PRO A 468 -41.97 5.42 28.42
CA PRO A 468 -41.52 4.48 27.38
C PRO A 468 -42.58 3.43 27.14
N GLY A 469 -42.56 2.83 25.95
CA GLY A 469 -43.45 1.69 25.66
C GLY A 469 -43.19 0.41 26.47
N CYS A 470 -42.26 0.47 27.46
CA CYS A 470 -41.85 -0.68 28.28
C CYS A 470 -42.60 -0.81 29.61
N HIS A 471 -43.14 0.29 30.14
CA HIS A 471 -43.90 0.37 31.40
C HIS A 471 -44.75 1.63 31.43
N GLU A 472 -45.65 1.71 32.41
CA GLU A 472 -46.45 2.90 32.64
C GLU A 472 -45.58 4.15 32.89
N PRO A 473 -46.07 5.35 32.56
CA PRO A 473 -45.36 6.60 32.76
C PRO A 473 -44.89 6.74 34.22
N MET A 474 -43.59 7.01 34.36
CA MET A 474 -42.97 7.18 35.68
C MET A 474 -42.25 8.53 35.74
N SER A 475 -42.37 9.18 36.91
CA SER A 475 -41.62 10.40 37.23
C SER A 475 -40.69 10.17 38.40
N TYR A 476 -39.59 10.88 38.45
CA TYR A 476 -38.64 10.84 39.53
C TYR A 476 -38.23 12.25 39.98
N ARG A 477 -37.96 12.39 41.27
CA ARG A 477 -37.43 13.64 41.86
C ARG A 477 -36.15 13.34 42.62
N ARG A 478 -35.15 14.18 42.41
CA ARG A 478 -33.82 14.02 43.02
C ARG A 478 -33.86 14.25 44.55
N ASP A 479 -34.80 15.06 45.03
CA ASP A 479 -35.01 15.28 46.46
C ASP A 479 -35.73 14.08 47.15
N GLY A 480 -36.12 13.06 46.40
CA GLY A 480 -36.82 11.88 46.92
C GLY A 480 -38.28 12.10 47.33
N LYS A 481 -38.80 13.31 47.15
CA LYS A 481 -40.23 13.55 47.41
C LYS A 481 -41.04 12.89 46.31
N GLN A 482 -42.16 12.30 46.66
CA GLN A 482 -43.07 11.67 45.69
C GLN A 482 -43.51 12.74 44.67
N PRO A 483 -43.43 12.51 43.34
CA PRO A 483 -44.03 13.39 42.39
C PRO A 483 -45.53 13.45 42.63
N GLU A 484 -46.12 14.65 42.70
CA GLU A 484 -47.56 14.81 42.69
C GLU A 484 -48.07 14.15 41.39
N LEU A 485 -48.85 13.06 41.52
CA LEU A 485 -49.57 12.44 40.44
C LEU A 485 -50.64 13.45 39.97
N LYS A 486 -50.30 14.32 39.02
CA LYS A 486 -51.32 15.05 38.27
C LYS A 486 -51.98 14.00 37.34
N VAL A 487 -53.03 13.41 37.83
CA VAL A 487 -53.99 12.68 36.98
C VAL A 487 -54.51 13.69 35.95
N GLN A 488 -54.00 13.70 34.75
CA GLN A 488 -54.69 14.37 33.66
C GLN A 488 -56.02 13.61 33.49
N GLN A 489 -57.07 14.22 33.99
CA GLN A 489 -58.43 13.77 33.67
C GLN A 489 -58.55 13.84 32.14
N GLY A 490 -58.63 12.66 31.54
CA GLY A 490 -58.85 12.51 30.12
C GLY A 490 -60.12 13.21 29.77
N GLY A 491 -60.02 14.22 28.92
CA GLY A 491 -61.18 14.73 28.20
C GLY A 491 -61.71 13.58 27.32
N THR A 492 -62.93 13.19 27.57
CA THR A 492 -63.70 12.25 26.75
C THR A 492 -63.89 12.85 25.35
N PRO A 493 -63.95 12.02 24.29
CA PRO A 493 -63.97 12.42 22.88
C PRO A 493 -65.14 13.30 22.44
#